data_2a3b7a627109058385855ce791802211
#
_entry.id   2a3b7a627109058385855ce791802211
#
_cell.length_a   1.000
_cell.length_b   1.000
_cell.length_c   1.000
_cell.angle_alpha   90.00
_cell.angle_beta   90.00
_cell.angle_gamma   90.00
#
_symmetry.space_group_name_H-M   'P 1'
#
loop_
_entity.id
_entity.type
_entity.pdbx_description
1 polymer ?
#
loop_
_entity_poly.entity_id
_entity_poly.type
_entity_poly.pdbx_seq_one_letter_code
_entity_poly.pdbx_strand_id
1 'polypeptide(L)'
;FRFVRDELGLLVDFMAELFKQDGHKMIGIRGMPRVGKTESIVASSVCANKRWLFVSSTLLKQTVRNQLIEDEYNDDNLFIIDGIVSTRANEKHWQLVREIMRMNSVKVIEHPDIFVQNSEYTLDDFDYIIELRNDPGEEITYDIVNQQNQLFGGSDFGSFDF
;
A
#
# COMPACT_ATOMS: atom_id res chain seq x y z
N PHE A 1 -11.25 3.36 -9.98
CA PHE A 1 -11.96 4.33 -9.16
C PHE A 1 -11.08 5.55 -8.92
N ARG A 2 -11.67 6.74 -8.98
CA ARG A 2 -10.94 8.00 -8.87
C ARG A 2 -11.61 8.91 -7.86
N PHE A 3 -10.78 9.51 -7.01
CA PHE A 3 -11.22 10.47 -6.01
C PHE A 3 -10.28 11.66 -6.02
N VAL A 4 -10.81 12.84 -5.68
CA VAL A 4 -9.99 14.02 -5.45
C VAL A 4 -9.93 14.29 -3.97
N ARG A 5 -8.96 15.13 -3.56
CA ARG A 5 -8.70 15.38 -2.15
C ARG A 5 -9.92 15.90 -1.39
N ASP A 6 -10.77 16.68 -2.06
CA ASP A 6 -11.98 17.18 -1.43
C ASP A 6 -13.01 16.08 -1.16
N GLU A 7 -12.81 14.90 -1.72
CA GLU A 7 -13.69 13.75 -1.57
C GLU A 7 -13.14 12.69 -0.62
N LEU A 8 -12.20 13.08 0.27
CA LEU A 8 -11.58 12.12 1.17
C LEU A 8 -12.59 11.34 2.02
N GLY A 9 -13.67 12.00 2.43
CA GLY A 9 -14.72 11.32 3.18
C GLY A 9 -15.38 10.21 2.38
N LEU A 10 -15.64 10.46 1.10
CA LEU A 10 -16.21 9.46 0.22
C LEU A 10 -15.23 8.31 -0.01
N LEU A 11 -13.95 8.64 -0.17
CA LEU A 11 -12.91 7.63 -0.34
C LEU A 11 -12.80 6.73 0.88
N VAL A 12 -12.81 7.32 2.08
CA VAL A 12 -12.73 6.55 3.31
C VAL A 12 -13.92 5.60 3.43
N ASP A 13 -15.12 6.09 3.13
CA ASP A 13 -16.33 5.25 3.18
C ASP A 13 -16.25 4.10 2.18
N PHE A 14 -15.79 4.39 0.97
CA PHE A 14 -15.63 3.38 -0.07
C PHE A 14 -14.64 2.29 0.34
N MET A 15 -13.46 2.71 0.80
CA MET A 15 -12.44 1.75 1.22
C MET A 15 -12.86 0.97 2.45
N ALA A 16 -13.54 1.61 3.41
CA ALA A 16 -14.01 0.91 4.59
C ALA A 16 -14.97 -0.23 4.23
N GLU A 17 -15.83 -0.02 3.24
CA GLU A 17 -16.71 -1.08 2.77
C GLU A 17 -15.94 -2.23 2.13
N LEU A 18 -14.88 -1.92 1.37
CA LEU A 18 -14.02 -2.95 0.81
C LEU A 18 -13.31 -3.73 1.91
N PHE A 19 -12.85 -3.04 2.95
CA PHE A 19 -12.09 -3.67 4.03
C PHE A 19 -12.96 -4.58 4.90
N LYS A 20 -14.25 -4.35 4.93
CA LYS A 20 -15.18 -5.18 5.70
C LYS A 20 -15.46 -6.53 5.03
N GLN A 21 -15.14 -6.66 3.76
CA GLN A 21 -15.36 -7.92 3.04
C GLN A 21 -14.35 -8.95 3.50
N ASP A 22 -14.83 -10.16 3.68
CA ASP A 22 -13.96 -11.26 4.10
C ASP A 22 -13.12 -11.76 2.93
N GLY A 23 -11.99 -12.35 3.27
CA GLY A 23 -11.14 -13.01 2.32
C GLY A 23 -9.98 -12.16 1.82
N HIS A 24 -9.26 -12.73 0.90
CA HIS A 24 -8.13 -12.07 0.27
C HIS A 24 -8.62 -10.93 -0.65
N LYS A 25 -8.05 -9.76 -0.47
CA LYS A 25 -8.25 -8.61 -1.35
C LYS A 25 -6.91 -7.94 -1.59
N MET A 26 -6.66 -7.60 -2.82
CA MET A 26 -5.47 -6.85 -3.19
C MET A 26 -5.92 -5.53 -3.80
N ILE A 27 -5.65 -4.44 -3.10
CA ILE A 27 -6.12 -3.11 -3.45
C ILE A 27 -4.91 -2.20 -3.67
N GLY A 28 -4.84 -1.58 -4.84
CA GLY A 28 -3.80 -0.62 -5.13
C GLY A 28 -4.30 0.80 -4.95
N ILE A 29 -3.48 1.68 -4.39
CA ILE A 29 -3.83 3.09 -4.28
C ILE A 29 -2.73 3.93 -4.89
N ARG A 30 -3.10 4.74 -5.89
CA ARG A 30 -2.22 5.65 -6.60
C ARG A 30 -2.44 7.07 -6.11
N GLY A 31 -1.39 7.85 -6.11
CA GLY A 31 -1.48 9.26 -5.80
C GLY A 31 -0.12 9.87 -5.66
N MET A 32 -0.04 11.16 -5.88
CA MET A 32 1.21 11.89 -5.69
C MET A 32 1.55 11.93 -4.21
N PRO A 33 2.82 12.17 -3.86
CA PRO A 33 3.20 12.32 -2.47
C PRO A 33 2.34 13.36 -1.75
N ARG A 34 2.02 13.08 -0.49
CA ARG A 34 1.27 13.99 0.39
C ARG A 34 -0.17 14.26 -0.01
N VAL A 35 -0.72 13.47 -0.90
CA VAL A 35 -2.11 13.63 -1.28
C VAL A 35 -3.06 13.09 -0.20
N GLY A 36 -2.56 12.25 0.70
CA GLY A 36 -3.36 11.69 1.78
C GLY A 36 -3.65 10.20 1.67
N LYS A 37 -2.84 9.47 0.91
CA LYS A 37 -3.05 8.02 0.72
C LYS A 37 -3.01 7.25 2.04
N THR A 38 -1.93 7.40 2.78
CA THR A 38 -1.74 6.66 4.02
C THR A 38 -2.80 7.00 5.04
N GLU A 39 -3.09 8.29 5.20
CA GLU A 39 -4.11 8.75 6.14
C GLU A 39 -5.48 8.17 5.80
N SER A 40 -5.78 8.10 4.50
CA SER A 40 -7.05 7.52 4.04
C SER A 40 -7.14 6.04 4.35
N ILE A 41 -6.05 5.30 4.15
CA ILE A 41 -6.01 3.87 4.44
C ILE A 41 -6.20 3.63 5.94
N VAL A 42 -5.49 4.38 6.77
CA VAL A 42 -5.59 4.23 8.23
C VAL A 42 -7.00 4.57 8.71
N ALA A 43 -7.56 5.67 8.25
CA ALA A 43 -8.92 6.06 8.62
C ALA A 43 -9.94 5.00 8.21
N SER A 44 -9.80 4.45 7.01
CA SER A 44 -10.70 3.40 6.51
C SER A 44 -10.57 2.12 7.33
N SER A 45 -9.35 1.79 7.75
CA SER A 45 -9.12 0.62 8.60
C SER A 45 -9.82 0.76 9.94
N VAL A 46 -9.75 1.95 10.53
CA VAL A 46 -10.42 2.23 11.80
C VAL A 46 -11.93 2.11 11.62
N CYS A 47 -12.48 2.69 10.56
CA CYS A 47 -13.90 2.61 10.27
C CYS A 47 -14.37 1.17 10.04
N ALA A 48 -13.52 0.34 9.48
CA ALA A 48 -13.84 -1.06 9.22
C ALA A 48 -13.51 -1.98 10.40
N ASN A 49 -13.00 -1.41 11.48
CA ASN A 49 -12.58 -2.16 12.66
C ASN A 49 -11.50 -3.20 12.32
N LYS A 50 -10.56 -2.81 11.48
CA LYS A 50 -9.43 -3.65 11.09
C LYS A 50 -8.15 -3.10 11.71
N ARG A 51 -7.23 -4.00 12.07
CA ARG A 51 -5.92 -3.63 12.56
C ARG A 51 -5.00 -3.48 11.36
N TRP A 52 -4.37 -2.32 11.20
CA TRP A 52 -3.48 -2.09 10.08
C TRP A 52 -2.02 -2.31 10.49
N LEU A 53 -1.24 -2.88 9.57
CA LEU A 53 0.18 -3.17 9.79
C LEU A 53 0.96 -2.78 8.54
N PHE A 54 1.99 -1.96 8.74
CA PHE A 54 2.92 -1.62 7.66
C PHE A 54 3.96 -2.71 7.51
N VAL A 55 4.17 -3.16 6.28
CA VAL A 55 5.20 -4.14 5.97
C VAL A 55 6.52 -3.39 5.80
N SER A 56 7.42 -3.54 6.74
CA SER A 56 8.68 -2.80 6.77
C SER A 56 9.79 -3.69 7.32
N SER A 57 11.02 -3.19 7.24
CA SER A 57 12.16 -3.89 7.82
C SER A 57 12.05 -4.02 9.33
N THR A 58 11.40 -3.07 9.98
CA THR A 58 11.16 -3.14 11.42
C THR A 58 10.26 -4.32 11.75
N LEU A 59 9.22 -4.53 10.97
CA LEU A 59 8.32 -5.66 11.16
C LEU A 59 9.06 -6.98 11.02
N LEU A 60 10.02 -7.06 10.09
CA LEU A 60 10.82 -8.27 9.92
C LEU A 60 11.69 -8.59 11.13
N LYS A 61 12.14 -7.56 11.83
CA LYS A 61 13.04 -7.75 12.96
C LYS A 61 12.33 -8.09 14.26
N GLN A 62 11.04 -7.88 14.31
CA GLN A 62 10.26 -8.11 15.53
C GLN A 62 9.71 -9.54 15.56
N THR A 63 9.47 -10.02 16.76
CA THR A 63 8.78 -11.30 16.95
C THR A 63 7.38 -11.29 16.34
N VAL A 64 6.89 -10.13 16.02
CA VAL A 64 5.62 -9.94 15.32
C VAL A 64 5.55 -10.76 14.05
N ARG A 65 6.69 -10.98 13.36
CA ARG A 65 6.69 -11.79 12.15
C ARG A 65 6.17 -13.20 12.40
N ASN A 66 6.55 -13.80 13.52
CA ASN A 66 6.04 -15.12 13.87
C ASN A 66 4.55 -15.08 14.15
N GLN A 67 4.08 -14.00 14.73
CA GLN A 67 2.65 -13.82 14.99
C GLN A 67 1.86 -13.62 13.71
N LEU A 68 2.46 -13.03 12.68
CA LEU A 68 1.77 -12.85 11.40
C LEU A 68 1.52 -14.18 10.68
N ILE A 69 2.35 -15.17 10.96
CA ILE A 69 2.20 -16.48 10.34
C ILE A 69 1.16 -17.30 11.08
N GLU A 70 0.88 -16.97 12.32
CA GLU A 70 -0.14 -17.63 13.11
C GLU A 70 -1.54 -17.11 12.77
N ASP A 71 -2.53 -17.95 12.91
CA ASP A 71 -3.88 -17.68 12.44
C ASP A 71 -4.58 -16.52 13.13
N GLU A 72 -4.16 -16.14 14.31
CA GLU A 72 -4.83 -15.11 15.08
C GLU A 72 -4.79 -13.73 14.45
N TYR A 73 -3.99 -13.55 13.38
CA TYR A 73 -3.90 -12.27 12.71
C TYR A 73 -4.54 -12.23 11.33
N ASN A 74 -5.11 -13.33 10.87
CA ASN A 74 -5.48 -13.42 9.46
C ASN A 74 -6.66 -12.57 9.06
N ASP A 75 -7.78 -12.66 9.73
CA ASP A 75 -9.01 -12.06 9.25
C ASP A 75 -9.18 -10.60 9.66
N ASP A 76 -8.56 -10.20 10.77
CA ASP A 76 -8.75 -8.86 11.32
C ASP A 76 -7.63 -7.90 10.96
N ASN A 77 -6.65 -8.35 10.20
CA ASN A 77 -5.51 -7.52 9.83
C ASN A 77 -5.61 -7.03 8.41
N LEU A 78 -5.14 -5.82 8.23
CA LEU A 78 -4.98 -5.20 6.95
C LEU A 78 -3.49 -4.86 6.80
N PHE A 79 -2.89 -5.30 5.73
CA PHE A 79 -1.46 -5.06 5.50
C PHE A 79 -1.27 -3.93 4.49
N ILE A 80 -0.36 -3.01 4.82
CA ILE A 80 -0.04 -1.89 3.95
C ILE A 80 1.39 -2.08 3.44
N ILE A 81 1.54 -2.17 2.13
CA ILE A 81 2.82 -2.38 1.47
C ILE A 81 3.09 -1.16 0.59
N ASP A 82 4.26 -0.55 0.77
CA ASP A 82 4.65 0.58 -0.06
C ASP A 82 5.53 0.10 -1.19
N GLY A 83 5.09 0.29 -2.43
CA GLY A 83 5.81 -0.13 -3.61
C GLY A 83 7.16 0.55 -3.77
N ILE A 84 7.28 1.82 -3.35
CA ILE A 84 8.55 2.54 -3.44
C ILE A 84 9.54 2.00 -2.41
N VAL A 85 9.11 1.81 -1.19
CA VAL A 85 9.96 1.23 -0.14
C VAL A 85 10.42 -0.16 -0.55
N SER A 86 9.56 -0.93 -1.17
CA SER A 86 9.87 -2.28 -1.61
C SER A 86 10.95 -2.34 -2.69
N THR A 87 11.19 -1.25 -3.42
CA THR A 87 12.26 -1.23 -4.43
C THR A 87 13.65 -1.38 -3.81
N ARG A 88 13.79 -1.02 -2.54
CA ARG A 88 15.07 -1.08 -1.82
C ARG A 88 15.14 -2.25 -0.86
N ALA A 89 14.15 -3.09 -0.89
CA ALA A 89 14.04 -4.18 0.07
C ALA A 89 14.92 -5.36 -0.31
N ASN A 90 15.33 -6.11 0.69
CA ASN A 90 16.10 -7.33 0.49
C ASN A 90 15.16 -8.54 0.31
N GLU A 91 15.74 -9.70 0.11
CA GLU A 91 14.98 -10.92 -0.12
C GLU A 91 14.08 -11.28 1.07
N LYS A 92 14.49 -10.97 2.29
CA LYS A 92 13.67 -11.26 3.47
C LYS A 92 12.37 -10.48 3.45
N HIS A 93 12.41 -9.23 3.00
CA HIS A 93 11.21 -8.43 2.84
C HIS A 93 10.28 -9.07 1.82
N TRP A 94 10.82 -9.48 0.68
CA TRP A 94 10.02 -10.09 -0.36
C TRP A 94 9.44 -11.44 0.04
N GLN A 95 10.17 -12.20 0.85
CA GLN A 95 9.62 -13.42 1.42
C GLN A 95 8.41 -13.13 2.31
N LEU A 96 8.52 -12.10 3.15
CA LEU A 96 7.40 -11.68 3.99
C LEU A 96 6.22 -11.20 3.14
N VAL A 97 6.48 -10.43 2.10
CA VAL A 97 5.42 -9.99 1.19
C VAL A 97 4.70 -11.20 0.59
N ARG A 98 5.45 -12.19 0.12
CA ARG A 98 4.83 -13.40 -0.45
C ARG A 98 4.00 -14.16 0.56
N GLU A 99 4.47 -14.25 1.80
CA GLU A 99 3.70 -14.89 2.86
C GLU A 99 2.39 -14.14 3.12
N ILE A 100 2.46 -12.82 3.19
CA ILE A 100 1.29 -11.97 3.41
C ILE A 100 0.29 -12.11 2.25
N MET A 101 0.79 -12.18 1.02
CA MET A 101 -0.07 -12.34 -0.14
C MET A 101 -0.86 -13.64 -0.15
N ARG A 102 -0.37 -14.65 0.55
CA ARG A 102 -1.08 -15.93 0.67
C ARG A 102 -2.11 -15.93 1.78
N MET A 103 -2.07 -14.93 2.65
CA MET A 103 -3.01 -14.86 3.76
C MET A 103 -4.40 -14.46 3.29
N ASN A 104 -5.39 -14.87 4.05
CA ASN A 104 -6.78 -14.54 3.77
C ASN A 104 -7.12 -13.19 4.42
N SER A 105 -6.53 -12.13 3.91
CA SER A 105 -6.61 -10.80 4.48
C SER A 105 -6.60 -9.74 3.40
N VAL A 106 -6.89 -8.51 3.78
CA VAL A 106 -6.84 -7.37 2.86
C VAL A 106 -5.42 -6.82 2.79
N LYS A 107 -4.93 -6.58 1.58
CA LYS A 107 -3.62 -5.98 1.35
C LYS A 107 -3.83 -4.70 0.54
N VAL A 108 -3.27 -3.61 1.02
CA VAL A 108 -3.31 -2.33 0.32
C VAL A 108 -1.89 -1.99 -0.10
N ILE A 109 -1.68 -1.81 -1.39
CA ILE A 109 -0.37 -1.51 -1.95
C ILE A 109 -0.36 -0.07 -2.42
N GLU A 110 0.47 0.75 -1.77
CA GLU A 110 0.72 2.11 -2.23
C GLU A 110 1.72 2.07 -3.38
N HIS A 111 1.51 2.88 -4.37
CA HIS A 111 2.32 2.91 -5.59
C HIS A 111 2.32 1.55 -6.30
N PRO A 112 1.15 1.04 -6.68
CA PRO A 112 1.05 -0.31 -7.24
C PRO A 112 1.84 -0.48 -8.53
N ASP A 113 1.97 0.56 -9.35
CA ASP A 113 2.71 0.47 -10.60
C ASP A 113 4.19 0.20 -10.36
N ILE A 114 4.76 0.82 -9.33
CA ILE A 114 6.15 0.58 -8.95
C ILE A 114 6.31 -0.80 -8.32
N PHE A 115 5.36 -1.18 -7.50
CA PHE A 115 5.37 -2.49 -6.86
C PHE A 115 5.42 -3.62 -7.90
N VAL A 116 4.59 -3.55 -8.94
CA VAL A 116 4.57 -4.61 -9.97
C VAL A 116 5.83 -4.62 -10.82
N GLN A 117 6.47 -3.47 -11.02
CA GLN A 117 7.73 -3.43 -11.76
C GLN A 117 8.85 -4.17 -11.07
N ASN A 118 8.77 -4.32 -9.75
CA ASN A 118 9.82 -4.92 -8.94
C ASN A 118 9.44 -6.26 -8.32
N SER A 119 8.36 -6.85 -8.79
CA SER A 119 7.85 -8.09 -8.22
C SER A 119 7.34 -9.02 -9.33
N GLU A 120 6.93 -10.21 -8.94
CA GLU A 120 6.27 -11.14 -9.85
C GLU A 120 4.79 -10.86 -10.05
N TYR A 121 4.25 -9.88 -9.33
CA TYR A 121 2.84 -9.53 -9.43
C TYR A 121 2.58 -8.58 -10.59
N THR A 122 1.33 -8.56 -11.07
CA THR A 122 0.91 -7.69 -12.17
C THR A 122 -0.30 -6.88 -11.73
N LEU A 123 -0.66 -5.87 -12.52
CA LEU A 123 -1.84 -5.08 -12.22
C LEU A 123 -3.13 -5.91 -12.29
N ASP A 124 -3.12 -7.00 -13.05
CA ASP A 124 -4.26 -7.89 -13.13
C ASP A 124 -4.52 -8.65 -11.82
N ASP A 125 -3.52 -8.73 -10.96
CA ASP A 125 -3.69 -9.38 -9.66
C ASP A 125 -4.49 -8.54 -8.68
N PHE A 126 -4.68 -7.25 -8.97
CA PHE A 126 -5.40 -6.34 -8.10
C PHE A 126 -6.90 -6.45 -8.31
N ASP A 127 -7.64 -6.52 -7.21
CA ASP A 127 -9.10 -6.49 -7.26
C ASP A 127 -9.61 -5.08 -7.52
N TYR A 128 -8.91 -4.07 -6.99
CA TYR A 128 -9.28 -2.67 -7.15
C TYR A 128 -8.03 -1.82 -7.28
N ILE A 129 -8.10 -0.82 -8.15
CA ILE A 129 -7.09 0.24 -8.23
C ILE A 129 -7.81 1.56 -7.97
N ILE A 130 -7.35 2.30 -6.98
CA ILE A 130 -7.94 3.56 -6.57
C ILE A 130 -6.93 4.66 -6.83
N GLU A 131 -7.38 5.76 -7.42
CA GLU A 131 -6.54 6.93 -7.64
C GLU A 131 -7.03 8.07 -6.77
N LEU A 132 -6.11 8.69 -6.05
CA LEU A 132 -6.41 9.88 -5.24
C LEU A 132 -5.59 11.03 -5.79
N ARG A 133 -6.26 12.10 -6.20
CA ARG A 133 -5.67 13.27 -6.83
C ARG A 133 -5.90 14.50 -5.99
N ASN A 134 -5.01 15.50 -6.12
CA ASN A 134 -5.22 16.80 -5.47
C ASN A 134 -6.38 17.55 -6.11
N ASP A 135 -6.49 17.45 -7.44
CA ASP A 135 -7.60 18.03 -8.19
C ASP A 135 -7.87 17.18 -9.42
N PRO A 136 -9.03 17.37 -10.08
CA PRO A 136 -9.43 16.48 -11.18
C PRO A 136 -8.49 16.48 -12.38
N GLY A 137 -7.72 17.55 -12.57
CA GLY A 137 -6.82 17.68 -13.70
C GLY A 137 -5.43 17.14 -13.46
N GLU A 138 -5.13 16.71 -12.24
CA GLU A 138 -3.79 16.25 -11.91
C GLU A 138 -3.49 14.92 -12.59
N GLU A 139 -2.28 14.81 -13.14
CA GLU A 139 -1.78 13.54 -13.64
C GLU A 139 -0.92 12.89 -12.57
N ILE A 140 -1.17 11.62 -12.33
CA ILE A 140 -0.34 10.84 -11.41
C ILE A 140 0.79 10.24 -12.23
N THR A 141 2.02 10.63 -11.91
CA THR A 141 3.17 10.16 -12.65
C THR A 141 4.23 9.65 -11.69
N TYR A 142 4.80 8.52 -12.01
CA TYR A 142 5.91 7.94 -11.25
C TYR A 142 7.26 8.23 -11.88
N ASP A 143 7.27 8.91 -13.01
CA ASP A 143 8.52 9.30 -13.67
C ASP A 143 9.35 10.23 -12.80
N ILE A 144 8.69 11.06 -12.00
CA ILE A 144 9.38 11.94 -11.07
C ILE A 144 10.25 11.12 -10.12
N VAL A 145 9.72 10.04 -9.59
CA VAL A 145 10.45 9.16 -8.69
C VAL A 145 11.63 8.53 -9.41
N ASN A 146 11.41 8.03 -10.60
CA ASN A 146 12.46 7.41 -11.39
C ASN A 146 13.54 8.40 -11.79
N GLN A 147 13.17 9.59 -12.22
CA GLN A 147 14.10 10.64 -12.59
C GLN A 147 14.96 11.04 -11.41
N GLN A 148 14.39 11.21 -10.26
CA GLN A 148 15.14 11.57 -9.07
C GLN A 148 16.09 10.47 -8.65
N ASN A 149 15.65 9.23 -8.78
CA ASN A 149 16.50 8.11 -8.52
C ASN A 149 17.70 8.08 -9.43
N GLN A 150 17.50 8.38 -10.69
CA GLN A 150 18.58 8.42 -11.67
C GLN A 150 19.53 9.59 -11.47
N LEU A 151 18.98 10.76 -11.17
CA LEU A 151 19.79 11.97 -11.07
C LEU A 151 20.54 12.05 -9.76
N PHE A 152 20.00 11.54 -8.70
CA PHE A 152 20.57 11.75 -7.38
C PHE A 152 20.96 10.44 -6.70
N GLY A 153 20.95 9.36 -7.41
CA GLY A 153 21.26 8.07 -6.79
C GLY A 153 20.32 7.74 -5.64
N GLY A 154 19.15 8.31 -5.62
CA GLY A 154 18.20 8.08 -4.57
C GLY A 154 18.37 8.95 -3.34
N SER A 155 19.36 9.86 -3.35
CA SER A 155 19.62 10.67 -2.17
C SER A 155 18.45 11.58 -1.80
N ASP A 156 17.71 12.07 -2.77
CA ASP A 156 16.58 12.92 -2.50
C ASP A 156 15.28 12.17 -2.37
N PHE A 157 15.34 10.89 -2.58
CA PHE A 157 14.18 10.10 -2.49
C PHE A 157 13.58 10.12 -1.11
N GLY A 158 14.38 10.17 -0.08
CA GLY A 158 13.90 10.23 1.27
C GLY A 158 13.05 11.45 1.59
N SER A 159 13.14 12.47 0.74
CA SER A 159 12.35 13.66 0.92
C SER A 159 10.91 13.50 0.43
N PHE A 160 10.62 12.38 -0.22
CA PHE A 160 9.38 12.16 -0.77
C PHE A 160 8.50 11.69 0.23
N ASP A 161 8.21 11.90 1.01
CA ASP A 161 7.28 11.52 1.59
C ASP A 161 6.79 10.60 2.13
N PHE A 162 7.37 10.09 2.39
CA PHE A 162 6.95 9.09 3.21
C PHE A 162 6.48 9.50 4.59
#